data_618a126b42c4ebfef6d6448e7d179ae9
#
_entry.id   618a126b42c4ebfef6d6448e7d179ae9
#
_cell.length_a   1.000
_cell.length_b   1.000
_cell.length_c   1.000
_cell.angle_alpha   90.00
_cell.angle_beta   90.00
_cell.angle_gamma   90.00
#
_symmetry.space_group_name_H-M   'P 1'
#
loop_
_entity.id
_entity.type
_entity.pdbx_description
1 polymer ?
#
loop_
_entity_poly.entity_id
_entity_poly.type
_entity_poly.pdbx_seq_one_letter_code
_entity_poly.pdbx_strand_id
1 'polypeptide(L)'
;ATYASYTQSPPAHATLRLKVDGLSITAYKSGKVLFQGKGIETFIQKNQLEQSMDATAKKALEESTLPEGFATWSIIGSDEVGNGAYFGPLTVAAAYVSKENIATLKAMGVRDSKDMTDEQIKALVPKIKEAVPYKLLTLWPEKYNEVQQVKNLNEMKALLHNQAFRLLSEKLAPEVPEAY
;
A
#
# COMPACT_ATOMS: atom_id res chain seq x y z
N ALA A 1 -29.95 15.94 -3.80
CA ALA A 1 -30.37 16.34 -2.44
C ALA A 1 -30.02 15.31 -1.36
N THR A 2 -29.71 14.06 -1.73
CA THR A 2 -29.54 12.93 -0.79
C THR A 2 -28.24 12.98 0.04
N TYR A 3 -27.26 13.78 -0.38
CA TYR A 3 -25.91 13.81 0.26
C TYR A 3 -25.53 15.18 0.83
N ALA A 4 -26.47 16.09 1.00
CA ALA A 4 -26.18 17.45 1.49
C ALA A 4 -25.49 17.49 2.88
N SER A 5 -25.81 16.54 3.77
CA SER A 5 -25.23 16.41 5.10
C SER A 5 -23.75 15.94 5.10
N TYR A 6 -23.24 15.45 3.97
CA TYR A 6 -21.89 14.92 3.82
C TYR A 6 -20.95 15.87 3.06
N THR A 7 -21.45 17.05 2.68
CA THR A 7 -20.69 18.04 1.91
C THR A 7 -19.61 18.69 2.80
N GLN A 8 -18.39 18.75 2.29
CA GLN A 8 -17.24 19.42 2.89
C GLN A 8 -16.76 20.56 1.98
N SER A 9 -15.98 21.50 2.54
CA SER A 9 -15.33 22.53 1.74
C SER A 9 -14.46 21.91 0.68
N PRO A 10 -14.68 22.18 -0.61
CA PRO A 10 -13.91 21.58 -1.69
C PRO A 10 -12.50 22.16 -1.72
N PRO A 11 -11.48 21.37 -2.10
CA PRO A 11 -10.12 21.85 -2.32
C PRO A 11 -10.05 22.79 -3.52
N ALA A 12 -8.90 23.45 -3.72
CA ALA A 12 -8.66 24.30 -4.87
C ALA A 12 -8.97 23.56 -6.19
N HIS A 13 -9.66 24.25 -7.11
CA HIS A 13 -10.10 23.72 -8.42
C HIS A 13 -11.19 22.61 -8.36
N ALA A 14 -11.70 22.24 -7.21
CA ALA A 14 -12.87 21.38 -7.07
C ALA A 14 -14.16 22.17 -6.92
N THR A 15 -15.26 21.62 -7.39
CA THR A 15 -16.61 22.17 -7.28
C THR A 15 -17.39 21.56 -6.13
N LEU A 16 -17.06 20.31 -5.75
CA LEU A 16 -17.76 19.57 -4.70
C LEU A 16 -16.79 18.59 -4.03
N ARG A 17 -16.95 18.46 -2.70
CA ARG A 17 -16.36 17.36 -1.95
C ARG A 17 -17.39 16.75 -1.01
N LEU A 18 -17.54 15.44 -1.07
CA LEU A 18 -18.40 14.66 -0.18
C LEU A 18 -17.53 13.68 0.61
N LYS A 19 -17.92 13.41 1.85
CA LYS A 19 -17.32 12.34 2.65
C LYS A 19 -18.44 11.47 3.21
N VAL A 20 -18.47 10.19 2.81
CA VAL A 20 -19.51 9.21 3.17
C VAL A 20 -18.83 7.92 3.58
N ASP A 21 -19.06 7.45 4.79
CA ASP A 21 -18.62 6.13 5.31
C ASP A 21 -17.14 5.78 5.02
N GLY A 22 -16.25 6.78 5.19
CA GLY A 22 -14.82 6.62 4.91
C GLY A 22 -14.41 6.80 3.45
N LEU A 23 -15.36 7.01 2.54
CA LEU A 23 -15.16 7.36 1.15
C LEU A 23 -15.19 8.87 0.96
N SER A 24 -14.20 9.44 0.29
CA SER A 24 -14.16 10.84 -0.14
C SER A 24 -14.37 10.93 -1.65
N ILE A 25 -15.33 11.72 -2.08
CA ILE A 25 -15.66 11.96 -3.49
C ILE A 25 -15.40 13.43 -3.79
N THR A 26 -14.51 13.72 -4.72
CA THR A 26 -14.17 15.09 -5.12
C THR A 26 -14.45 15.30 -6.60
N ALA A 27 -15.34 16.22 -6.92
CA ALA A 27 -15.62 16.64 -8.30
C ALA A 27 -14.82 17.91 -8.62
N TYR A 28 -14.12 17.90 -9.73
CA TYR A 28 -13.29 19.02 -10.20
C TYR A 28 -13.97 19.80 -11.34
N LYS A 29 -13.59 21.06 -11.48
CA LYS A 29 -14.06 21.93 -12.57
C LYS A 29 -13.78 21.38 -13.98
N SER A 30 -12.79 20.50 -14.09
CA SER A 30 -12.42 19.79 -15.34
C SER A 30 -13.41 18.67 -15.72
N GLY A 31 -14.43 18.41 -14.92
CA GLY A 31 -15.36 17.29 -15.10
C GLY A 31 -14.88 15.97 -14.54
N LYS A 32 -13.63 15.90 -14.04
CA LYS A 32 -13.11 14.69 -13.38
C LYS A 32 -13.74 14.52 -12.01
N VAL A 33 -14.02 13.26 -11.63
CA VAL A 33 -14.47 12.87 -10.29
C VAL A 33 -13.45 11.90 -9.70
N LEU A 34 -12.92 12.23 -8.52
CA LEU A 34 -11.96 11.42 -7.79
C LEU A 34 -12.65 10.74 -6.61
N PHE A 35 -12.49 9.43 -6.52
CA PHE A 35 -12.93 8.61 -5.38
C PHE A 35 -11.70 8.18 -4.58
N GLN A 36 -11.73 8.35 -3.26
CA GLN A 36 -10.63 7.98 -2.36
C GLN A 36 -11.18 7.42 -1.05
N GLY A 37 -10.58 6.35 -0.55
CA GLY A 37 -10.96 5.75 0.74
C GLY A 37 -11.45 4.32 0.64
N LYS A 38 -11.94 3.79 1.77
CA LYS A 38 -12.48 2.42 1.85
C LYS A 38 -13.87 2.34 1.19
N GLY A 39 -14.19 1.20 0.57
CA GLY A 39 -15.51 0.95 -0.01
C GLY A 39 -15.78 1.58 -1.38
N ILE A 40 -14.75 1.99 -2.11
CA ILE A 40 -14.88 2.54 -3.48
C ILE A 40 -15.62 1.56 -4.39
N GLU A 41 -15.23 0.29 -4.40
CA GLU A 41 -15.82 -0.77 -5.23
C GLU A 41 -17.31 -0.95 -4.93
N THR A 42 -17.66 -1.10 -3.66
CA THR A 42 -19.05 -1.22 -3.23
C THR A 42 -19.89 0.00 -3.62
N PHE A 43 -19.30 1.20 -3.51
CA PHE A 43 -20.00 2.43 -3.90
C PHE A 43 -20.22 2.51 -5.41
N ILE A 44 -19.24 2.15 -6.22
CA ILE A 44 -19.31 2.15 -7.69
C ILE A 44 -20.36 1.15 -8.15
N GLN A 45 -20.34 -0.09 -7.64
CA GLN A 45 -21.33 -1.14 -7.95
C GLN A 45 -22.75 -0.72 -7.55
N LYS A 46 -22.93 -0.26 -6.31
CA LYS A 46 -24.25 0.16 -5.79
C LYS A 46 -24.88 1.30 -6.60
N ASN A 47 -24.05 2.18 -7.14
CA ASN A 47 -24.51 3.35 -7.93
C ASN A 47 -24.37 3.14 -9.45
N GLN A 48 -24.02 1.95 -9.91
CA GLN A 48 -23.88 1.58 -11.34
C GLN A 48 -22.96 2.53 -12.12
N LEU A 49 -21.88 3.00 -11.48
CA LEU A 49 -20.96 3.99 -12.05
C LEU A 49 -19.91 3.39 -12.98
N GLU A 50 -19.83 2.07 -13.09
CA GLU A 50 -18.85 1.34 -13.92
C GLU A 50 -18.87 1.77 -15.40
N GLN A 51 -20.05 2.11 -15.91
CA GLN A 51 -20.22 2.58 -17.29
C GLN A 51 -19.64 3.98 -17.52
N SER A 52 -19.54 4.78 -16.48
CA SER A 52 -19.02 6.16 -16.53
C SER A 52 -17.51 6.26 -16.29
N MET A 53 -16.85 5.13 -16.01
CA MET A 53 -15.41 5.09 -15.76
C MET A 53 -14.63 5.06 -17.07
N ASP A 54 -13.54 5.84 -17.12
CA ASP A 54 -12.58 5.74 -18.23
C ASP A 54 -11.76 4.43 -18.15
N ALA A 55 -11.07 4.08 -19.24
CA ALA A 55 -10.30 2.84 -19.31
C ALA A 55 -9.21 2.74 -18.23
N THR A 56 -8.61 3.86 -17.84
CA THR A 56 -7.58 3.92 -16.80
C THR A 56 -8.17 3.65 -15.42
N ALA A 57 -9.34 4.22 -15.12
CA ALA A 57 -10.03 4.01 -13.86
C ALA A 57 -10.56 2.57 -13.74
N LYS A 58 -11.07 1.98 -14.84
CA LYS A 58 -11.48 0.56 -14.87
C LYS A 58 -10.30 -0.36 -14.60
N LYS A 59 -9.18 -0.14 -15.27
CA LYS A 59 -7.95 -0.92 -15.07
C LYS A 59 -7.43 -0.80 -13.63
N ALA A 60 -7.44 0.40 -13.05
CA ALA A 60 -7.03 0.61 -11.67
C ALA A 60 -7.97 -0.09 -10.67
N LEU A 61 -9.26 -0.18 -10.96
CA LEU A 61 -10.22 -0.91 -10.14
C LEU A 61 -10.00 -2.43 -10.23
N GLU A 62 -9.78 -2.96 -11.43
CA GLU A 62 -9.46 -4.38 -11.67
C GLU A 62 -8.13 -4.78 -11.00
N GLU A 63 -7.12 -3.92 -11.07
CA GLU A 63 -5.82 -4.13 -10.41
C GLU A 63 -5.90 -4.01 -8.87
N SER A 64 -6.93 -3.35 -8.32
CA SER A 64 -7.12 -3.20 -6.88
C SER A 64 -7.81 -4.41 -6.21
N THR A 65 -8.42 -5.29 -6.99
CA THR A 65 -9.08 -6.49 -6.47
C THR A 65 -8.06 -7.60 -6.25
N LEU A 66 -7.84 -7.95 -4.97
CA LEU A 66 -7.01 -9.10 -4.64
C LEU A 66 -7.71 -10.40 -5.10
N PRO A 67 -6.94 -11.39 -5.60
CA PRO A 67 -7.50 -12.68 -5.98
C PRO A 67 -8.30 -13.33 -4.83
N GLU A 68 -9.30 -14.13 -5.18
CA GLU A 68 -10.07 -14.88 -4.20
C GLU A 68 -9.16 -15.78 -3.35
N GLY A 69 -9.35 -15.76 -2.04
CA GLY A 69 -8.51 -16.52 -1.11
C GLY A 69 -7.14 -15.91 -0.80
N PHE A 70 -6.78 -14.75 -1.38
CA PHE A 70 -5.48 -14.09 -1.16
C PHE A 70 -5.08 -13.99 0.31
N ALA A 71 -6.04 -13.72 1.21
CA ALA A 71 -5.80 -13.61 2.65
C ALA A 71 -5.37 -14.94 3.33
N THR A 72 -5.35 -16.04 2.60
CA THR A 72 -4.95 -17.39 3.09
C THR A 72 -3.70 -17.91 2.40
N TRP A 73 -3.11 -17.16 1.48
CA TRP A 73 -1.91 -17.58 0.74
C TRP A 73 -0.64 -17.28 1.53
N SER A 74 0.39 -18.11 1.29
CA SER A 74 1.77 -17.73 1.62
C SER A 74 2.21 -16.65 0.65
N ILE A 75 2.80 -15.55 1.14
CA ILE A 75 3.11 -14.38 0.33
C ILE A 75 4.37 -13.68 0.78
N ILE A 76 5.10 -13.10 -0.17
CA ILE A 76 6.11 -12.08 0.11
C ILE A 76 5.47 -10.71 -0.13
N GLY A 77 5.45 -9.87 0.91
CA GLY A 77 5.04 -8.47 0.82
C GLY A 77 6.22 -7.54 1.04
N SER A 78 6.16 -6.33 0.48
CA SER A 78 7.17 -5.30 0.77
C SER A 78 6.54 -3.92 0.89
N ASP A 79 7.15 -3.09 1.72
CA ASP A 79 6.76 -1.69 1.90
C ASP A 79 8.01 -0.84 2.20
N GLU A 80 7.89 0.48 2.03
CA GLU A 80 8.96 1.43 2.27
C GLU A 80 8.63 2.44 3.38
N VAL A 81 9.69 2.94 4.03
CA VAL A 81 9.66 4.06 4.96
C VAL A 81 10.74 5.09 4.60
N GLY A 82 10.48 6.36 4.90
CA GLY A 82 11.38 7.46 4.56
C GLY A 82 11.06 8.13 3.22
N ASN A 83 9.99 7.71 2.53
CA ASN A 83 9.52 8.35 1.31
C ASN A 83 9.02 9.79 1.62
N GLY A 84 9.69 10.79 1.01
CA GLY A 84 9.40 12.20 1.25
C GLY A 84 9.99 12.77 2.56
N ALA A 85 10.75 12.00 3.33
CA ALA A 85 11.51 12.51 4.45
C ALA A 85 12.64 13.41 3.96
N TYR A 86 12.79 14.62 4.55
CA TYR A 86 13.85 15.55 4.17
C TYR A 86 15.21 15.08 4.67
N PHE A 87 15.25 14.43 5.82
CA PHE A 87 16.43 13.83 6.42
C PHE A 87 16.22 12.35 6.68
N GLY A 88 17.27 11.57 6.51
CA GLY A 88 17.27 10.14 6.78
C GLY A 88 17.21 9.28 5.51
N PRO A 89 17.40 7.97 5.67
CA PRO A 89 17.43 7.03 4.56
C PRO A 89 16.03 6.66 4.07
N LEU A 90 15.97 6.20 2.82
CA LEU A 90 14.85 5.42 2.31
C LEU A 90 15.11 3.93 2.62
N THR A 91 14.21 3.29 3.36
CA THR A 91 14.35 1.88 3.71
C THR A 91 13.17 1.08 3.17
N VAL A 92 13.47 -0.04 2.51
CA VAL A 92 12.49 -1.02 2.04
C VAL A 92 12.62 -2.29 2.86
N ALA A 93 11.50 -2.82 3.34
CA ALA A 93 11.39 -4.11 3.96
C ALA A 93 10.63 -5.07 3.04
N ALA A 94 11.14 -6.30 2.85
CA ALA A 94 10.37 -7.42 2.31
C ALA A 94 10.25 -8.49 3.39
N ALA A 95 9.07 -9.09 3.55
CA ALA A 95 8.80 -10.14 4.53
C ALA A 95 8.00 -11.27 3.88
N TYR A 96 8.34 -12.50 4.23
CA TYR A 96 7.59 -13.69 3.82
C TYR A 96 6.66 -14.13 4.94
N VAL A 97 5.38 -14.23 4.65
CA VAL A 97 4.36 -14.73 5.57
C VAL A 97 3.83 -16.05 5.02
N SER A 98 4.14 -17.15 5.68
CA SER A 98 3.52 -18.44 5.35
C SER A 98 2.05 -18.47 5.79
N LYS A 99 1.23 -19.27 5.12
CA LYS A 99 -0.19 -19.44 5.49
C LYS A 99 -0.39 -19.88 6.94
N GLU A 100 0.54 -20.67 7.47
CA GLU A 100 0.54 -21.15 8.86
C GLU A 100 0.75 -20.00 9.85
N ASN A 101 1.55 -19.01 9.49
CA ASN A 101 1.88 -17.86 10.35
C ASN A 101 0.83 -16.74 10.33
N ILE A 102 -0.13 -16.77 9.41
CA ILE A 102 -1.15 -15.72 9.29
C ILE A 102 -1.96 -15.59 10.59
N ALA A 103 -2.41 -16.70 11.18
CA ALA A 103 -3.18 -16.69 12.42
C ALA A 103 -2.36 -16.15 13.60
N THR A 104 -1.08 -16.54 13.69
CA THR A 104 -0.15 -16.07 14.71
C THR A 104 0.09 -14.57 14.62
N LEU A 105 0.35 -14.04 13.44
CA LEU A 105 0.55 -12.61 13.25
C LEU A 105 -0.71 -11.80 13.56
N LYS A 106 -1.89 -12.29 13.18
CA LYS A 106 -3.17 -11.68 13.58
C LYS A 106 -3.37 -11.66 15.08
N ALA A 107 -3.07 -12.77 15.78
CA ALA A 107 -3.16 -12.86 17.23
C ALA A 107 -2.17 -11.92 17.94
N MET A 108 -1.00 -11.65 17.37
CA MET A 108 -0.06 -10.63 17.85
C MET A 108 -0.56 -9.19 17.68
N GLY A 109 -1.65 -8.97 16.92
CA GLY A 109 -2.20 -7.65 16.63
C GLY A 109 -1.54 -6.95 15.44
N VAL A 110 -0.84 -7.68 14.57
CA VAL A 110 -0.28 -7.14 13.32
C VAL A 110 -1.42 -6.68 12.40
N ARG A 111 -1.34 -5.44 11.94
CA ARG A 111 -2.30 -4.79 11.04
C ARG A 111 -1.61 -3.69 10.24
N ASP A 112 -2.35 -2.95 9.42
CA ASP A 112 -1.81 -1.82 8.67
C ASP A 112 -1.14 -0.81 9.61
N SER A 113 0.08 -0.40 9.31
CA SER A 113 0.87 0.53 10.13
C SER A 113 0.20 1.88 10.32
N LYS A 114 -0.66 2.30 9.39
CA LYS A 114 -1.43 3.53 9.48
C LYS A 114 -2.50 3.50 10.57
N ASP A 115 -2.88 2.30 11.03
CA ASP A 115 -3.84 2.07 12.11
C ASP A 115 -3.14 1.78 13.45
N MET A 116 -1.82 2.02 13.55
CA MET A 116 -1.00 1.72 14.72
C MET A 116 -0.23 2.94 15.20
N THR A 117 0.03 3.03 16.51
CA THR A 117 0.97 4.01 17.07
C THR A 117 2.41 3.53 16.97
N ASP A 118 3.37 4.46 17.00
CA ASP A 118 4.80 4.14 16.99
C ASP A 118 5.21 3.19 18.13
N GLU A 119 4.61 3.36 19.32
CA GLU A 119 4.85 2.49 20.47
C GLU A 119 4.37 1.07 20.22
N GLN A 120 3.18 0.91 19.61
CA GLN A 120 2.65 -0.40 19.22
C GLN A 120 3.55 -1.08 18.18
N ILE A 121 4.00 -0.33 17.18
CA ILE A 121 4.92 -0.83 16.14
C ILE A 121 6.23 -1.27 16.79
N LYS A 122 6.86 -0.43 17.61
CA LYS A 122 8.12 -0.76 18.31
C LYS A 122 8.02 -2.00 19.19
N ALA A 123 6.88 -2.20 19.87
CA ALA A 123 6.64 -3.38 20.69
C ALA A 123 6.46 -4.67 19.87
N LEU A 124 5.93 -4.57 18.63
CA LEU A 124 5.70 -5.72 17.75
C LEU A 124 6.93 -6.12 16.94
N VAL A 125 7.77 -5.17 16.55
CA VAL A 125 8.93 -5.41 15.68
C VAL A 125 9.81 -6.60 16.12
N PRO A 126 10.24 -6.74 17.38
CA PRO A 126 11.04 -7.90 17.79
C PRO A 126 10.32 -9.23 17.52
N LYS A 127 9.03 -9.32 17.87
CA LYS A 127 8.21 -10.52 17.71
C LYS A 127 8.00 -10.88 16.23
N ILE A 128 7.76 -9.87 15.38
CA ILE A 128 7.61 -10.08 13.94
C ILE A 128 8.92 -10.59 13.34
N LYS A 129 10.06 -10.01 13.73
CA LYS A 129 11.39 -10.42 13.26
C LYS A 129 11.76 -11.85 13.60
N GLU A 130 11.23 -12.37 14.71
CA GLU A 130 11.39 -13.77 15.11
C GLU A 130 10.42 -14.70 14.37
N ALA A 131 9.22 -14.21 14.03
CA ALA A 131 8.14 -15.02 13.46
C ALA A 131 8.26 -15.20 11.94
N VAL A 132 8.88 -14.25 11.22
CA VAL A 132 8.88 -14.26 9.75
C VAL A 132 10.27 -13.97 9.17
N PRO A 133 10.67 -14.69 8.10
CA PRO A 133 11.84 -14.32 7.31
C PRO A 133 11.65 -12.95 6.67
N TYR A 134 12.67 -12.12 6.72
CA TYR A 134 12.64 -10.78 6.12
C TYR A 134 13.98 -10.35 5.54
N LYS A 135 13.93 -9.31 4.70
CA LYS A 135 15.08 -8.59 4.17
C LYS A 135 14.85 -7.09 4.28
N LEU A 136 15.86 -6.35 4.75
CA LEU A 136 15.87 -4.90 4.78
C LEU A 136 16.93 -4.38 3.82
N LEU A 137 16.57 -3.35 3.05
CA LEU A 137 17.48 -2.58 2.21
C LEU A 137 17.35 -1.11 2.58
N THR A 138 18.48 -0.48 2.84
CA THR A 138 18.53 0.94 3.22
C THR A 138 19.34 1.71 2.19
N LEU A 139 18.70 2.69 1.57
CA LEU A 139 19.35 3.65 0.68
C LEU A 139 19.66 4.91 1.48
N TRP A 140 20.92 5.05 1.83
CA TRP A 140 21.43 6.20 2.59
C TRP A 140 21.45 7.47 1.74
N PRO A 141 21.36 8.67 2.34
CA PRO A 141 21.27 9.94 1.61
C PRO A 141 22.39 10.15 0.60
N GLU A 142 23.61 9.74 0.90
CA GLU A 142 24.75 9.86 -0.01
C GLU A 142 24.49 9.09 -1.30
N LYS A 143 24.09 7.83 -1.18
CA LYS A 143 23.78 6.98 -2.34
C LYS A 143 22.48 7.39 -3.03
N TYR A 144 21.50 7.89 -2.27
CA TYR A 144 20.29 8.48 -2.82
C TYR A 144 20.62 9.63 -3.77
N ASN A 145 21.49 10.57 -3.33
CA ASN A 145 21.90 11.75 -4.10
C ASN A 145 22.66 11.39 -5.39
N GLU A 146 23.45 10.33 -5.38
CA GLU A 146 24.10 9.82 -6.59
C GLU A 146 23.08 9.26 -7.59
N VAL A 147 22.18 8.39 -7.10
CA VAL A 147 21.24 7.68 -7.96
C VAL A 147 20.16 8.61 -8.53
N GLN A 148 19.73 9.63 -7.79
CA GLN A 148 18.73 10.59 -8.27
C GLN A 148 19.19 11.44 -9.46
N GLN A 149 20.50 11.49 -9.74
CA GLN A 149 21.01 12.18 -10.92
C GLN A 149 20.63 11.47 -12.23
N VAL A 150 20.34 10.16 -12.17
CA VAL A 150 20.06 9.31 -13.34
C VAL A 150 18.73 8.57 -13.23
N LYS A 151 18.10 8.54 -12.06
CA LYS A 151 16.83 7.84 -11.81
C LYS A 151 15.89 8.70 -10.96
N ASN A 152 14.61 8.67 -11.27
CA ASN A 152 13.60 9.30 -10.44
C ASN A 152 13.29 8.43 -9.20
N LEU A 153 12.56 9.02 -8.23
CA LEU A 153 12.22 8.34 -6.98
C LEU A 153 11.43 7.04 -7.17
N ASN A 154 10.50 6.99 -8.15
CA ASN A 154 9.71 5.80 -8.39
C ASN A 154 10.58 4.66 -8.96
N GLU A 155 11.52 4.98 -9.85
CA GLU A 155 12.50 4.00 -10.35
C GLU A 155 13.40 3.48 -9.21
N MET A 156 13.87 4.36 -8.34
CA MET A 156 14.68 3.96 -7.18
C MET A 156 13.89 3.03 -6.25
N LYS A 157 12.64 3.35 -5.94
CA LYS A 157 11.76 2.49 -5.14
C LYS A 157 11.56 1.14 -5.80
N ALA A 158 11.20 1.10 -7.08
CA ALA A 158 10.98 -0.14 -7.82
C ALA A 158 12.23 -1.04 -7.78
N LEU A 159 13.43 -0.47 -7.95
CA LEU A 159 14.68 -1.21 -7.86
C LEU A 159 14.93 -1.77 -6.46
N LEU A 160 14.66 -1.00 -5.40
CA LEU A 160 14.82 -1.46 -4.02
C LEU A 160 13.83 -2.57 -3.67
N HIS A 161 12.56 -2.44 -4.05
CA HIS A 161 11.56 -3.50 -3.85
C HIS A 161 11.95 -4.78 -4.61
N ASN A 162 12.28 -4.68 -5.90
CA ASN A 162 12.73 -5.83 -6.68
C ASN A 162 13.95 -6.51 -6.07
N GLN A 163 14.94 -5.74 -5.61
CA GLN A 163 16.13 -6.26 -4.96
C GLN A 163 15.81 -6.94 -3.62
N ALA A 164 14.90 -6.37 -2.82
CA ALA A 164 14.48 -6.94 -1.56
C ALA A 164 13.75 -8.28 -1.77
N PHE A 165 12.83 -8.34 -2.74
CA PHE A 165 12.16 -9.57 -3.16
C PHE A 165 13.17 -10.63 -3.60
N ARG A 166 14.07 -10.29 -4.53
CA ARG A 166 15.08 -11.23 -5.05
C ARG A 166 15.92 -11.82 -3.93
N LEU A 167 16.49 -10.98 -3.06
CA LEU A 167 17.35 -11.43 -1.96
C LEU A 167 16.60 -12.27 -0.92
N LEU A 168 15.31 -11.97 -0.68
CA LEU A 168 14.50 -12.76 0.22
C LEU A 168 14.13 -14.11 -0.42
N SER A 169 13.73 -14.12 -1.69
CA SER A 169 13.42 -15.34 -2.43
C SER A 169 14.63 -16.27 -2.54
N GLU A 170 15.82 -15.74 -2.83
CA GLU A 170 17.07 -16.53 -2.85
C GLU A 170 17.37 -17.17 -1.49
N LYS A 171 17.07 -16.47 -0.39
CA LYS A 171 17.22 -17.00 0.97
C LYS A 171 16.20 -18.12 1.26
N LEU A 172 14.98 -18.00 0.74
CA LEU A 172 13.88 -18.94 0.98
C LEU A 172 13.89 -20.15 0.04
N ALA A 173 14.48 -20.04 -1.15
CA ALA A 173 14.43 -21.02 -2.21
C ALA A 173 14.74 -22.49 -1.78
N PRO A 174 15.64 -22.76 -0.83
CA PRO A 174 15.88 -24.12 -0.35
C PRO A 174 14.73 -24.71 0.47
N GLU A 175 13.93 -23.84 1.14
CA GLU A 175 12.90 -24.26 2.10
C GLU A 175 11.48 -24.05 1.56
N VAL A 176 11.30 -23.06 0.68
CA VAL A 176 9.98 -22.66 0.14
C VAL A 176 10.07 -22.43 -1.36
N PRO A 177 10.06 -23.50 -2.18
CA PRO A 177 10.22 -23.38 -3.62
C PRO A 177 9.03 -22.71 -4.34
N GLU A 178 7.89 -22.53 -3.67
CA GLU A 178 6.64 -21.96 -4.22
C GLU A 178 6.34 -20.55 -3.70
N ALA A 179 7.32 -19.86 -3.13
CA ALA A 179 7.11 -18.46 -2.71
C ALA A 179 7.04 -17.53 -3.93
N TYR A 180 5.88 -16.94 -4.16
CA TYR A 180 5.62 -15.94 -5.20
C TYR A 180 5.66 -14.53 -4.60
#